data_68944613dd7b38476364354539d89d20
#
_entry.id   68944613dd7b38476364354539d89d20
#
_cell.length_a   1.000
_cell.length_b   1.000
_cell.length_c   1.000
_cell.angle_alpha   90.00
_cell.angle_beta   90.00
_cell.angle_gamma   90.00
#
_symmetry.space_group_name_H-M   'P 1'
#
loop_
_entity.id
_entity.type
_entity.pdbx_description
1 polymer ?
#
loop_
_entity_poly.entity_id
_entity_poly.type
_entity_poly.pdbx_seq_one_letter_code
_entity_poly.pdbx_strand_id
1 'polypeptide(L)'
;MRDKAFEVARLLAEDDATITALHVIEEIPSYAATQIPDEVLIRRRPEAETELKAELGGVANVKPVVVSGHAGRTIVDYAKGSDIDCIVISSHRPGLQDYFLGSTAHRVVRHASCAVHVLR
;
A
#
# COMPACT_ATOMS: atom_id res chain seq x y z
N MET A 1 -11.27 -9.81 -3.31
CA MET A 1 -10.55 -10.04 -4.58
C MET A 1 -9.06 -9.79 -4.37
N ARG A 2 -8.24 -10.69 -4.80
CA ARG A 2 -6.78 -10.49 -4.66
C ARG A 2 -6.30 -9.47 -5.66
N ASP A 3 -5.46 -8.59 -5.16
CA ASP A 3 -4.79 -7.63 -6.00
C ASP A 3 -3.73 -8.34 -6.85
N LYS A 4 -3.64 -7.96 -8.11
CA LYS A 4 -2.63 -8.50 -9.02
C LYS A 4 -1.21 -8.18 -8.52
N ALA A 5 -1.03 -7.08 -7.81
CA ALA A 5 0.26 -6.74 -7.21
C ALA A 5 0.73 -7.82 -6.23
N PHE A 6 -0.18 -8.40 -5.47
CA PHE A 6 0.16 -9.48 -4.55
C PHE A 6 0.65 -10.72 -5.31
N GLU A 7 0.01 -11.07 -6.40
CA GLU A 7 0.43 -12.20 -7.22
C GLU A 7 1.82 -12.00 -7.79
N VAL A 8 2.11 -10.80 -8.28
CA VAL A 8 3.44 -10.46 -8.80
C VAL A 8 4.49 -10.50 -7.70
N ALA A 9 4.17 -9.98 -6.53
CA ALA A 9 5.09 -10.02 -5.39
C ALA A 9 5.47 -11.46 -5.04
N ARG A 10 4.52 -12.38 -5.10
CA ARG A 10 4.80 -13.78 -4.84
C ARG A 10 5.72 -14.40 -5.90
N LEU A 11 5.56 -13.99 -7.15
CA LEU A 11 6.43 -14.47 -8.23
C LEU A 11 7.86 -13.95 -8.09
N LEU A 12 8.03 -12.74 -7.59
CA LEU A 12 9.34 -12.13 -7.43
C LEU A 12 10.05 -12.56 -6.14
N ALA A 13 9.30 -13.02 -5.15
CA ALA A 13 9.85 -13.34 -3.84
C ALA A 13 10.64 -14.66 -3.89
N GLU A 14 11.79 -14.67 -3.21
CA GLU A 14 12.54 -15.89 -2.98
C GLU A 14 11.81 -16.75 -1.93
N ASP A 15 12.19 -18.01 -1.82
CA ASP A 15 11.51 -18.96 -0.93
C ASP A 15 11.43 -18.51 0.53
N ASP A 16 12.47 -17.82 1.02
CA ASP A 16 12.55 -17.35 2.39
C ASP A 16 12.18 -15.88 2.54
N ALA A 17 11.71 -15.23 1.48
CA ALA A 17 11.37 -13.82 1.52
C ALA A 17 10.10 -13.58 2.32
N THR A 18 10.04 -12.44 2.98
CA THR A 18 8.83 -11.95 3.63
C THR A 18 8.17 -10.93 2.74
N ILE A 19 6.88 -11.08 2.51
CA ILE A 19 6.10 -10.11 1.77
C ILE A 19 5.32 -9.28 2.77
N THR A 20 5.46 -7.97 2.68
CA THR A 20 4.67 -7.03 3.49
C THR A 20 3.56 -6.46 2.62
N ALA A 21 2.32 -6.68 3.02
CA ALA A 21 1.17 -6.07 2.37
C ALA A 21 0.87 -4.77 3.10
N LEU A 22 1.23 -3.65 2.50
CA LEU A 22 1.12 -2.34 3.13
C LEU A 22 -0.10 -1.59 2.63
N HIS A 23 -0.93 -1.16 3.54
CA HIS A 23 -2.05 -0.28 3.26
C HIS A 23 -1.84 1.06 3.97
N VAL A 24 -1.94 2.15 3.22
CA VAL A 24 -1.81 3.50 3.79
C VAL A 24 -3.18 4.14 3.88
N ILE A 25 -3.58 4.49 5.11
CA ILE A 25 -4.79 5.28 5.34
C ILE A 25 -4.39 6.73 5.16
N GLU A 26 -4.92 7.38 4.13
CA GLU A 26 -4.59 8.77 3.88
C GLU A 26 -5.18 9.67 4.95
N GLU A 27 -4.42 10.68 5.34
CA GLU A 27 -4.86 11.64 6.33
C GLU A 27 -6.01 12.49 5.79
N ILE A 28 -7.01 12.70 6.64
CA ILE A 28 -8.11 13.56 6.32
C ILE A 28 -7.71 14.99 6.69
N PRO A 29 -7.85 15.96 5.76
CA PRO A 29 -7.54 17.36 6.09
C PRO A 29 -8.32 17.80 7.32
N SER A 30 -7.70 18.63 8.15
CA SER A 30 -8.31 19.03 9.43
C SER A 30 -9.69 19.69 9.25
N TYR A 31 -9.86 20.47 8.18
CA TYR A 31 -11.16 21.10 7.92
C TYR A 31 -12.27 20.09 7.62
N ALA A 32 -11.91 18.95 7.04
CA ALA A 32 -12.87 17.89 6.74
C ALA A 32 -13.07 16.96 7.95
N ALA A 33 -12.02 16.75 8.73
CA ALA A 33 -12.07 15.86 9.89
C ALA A 33 -13.07 16.34 10.95
N THR A 34 -13.26 17.65 11.08
CA THR A 34 -14.21 18.21 12.05
C THR A 34 -15.65 17.86 11.70
N GLN A 35 -15.95 17.48 10.47
CA GLN A 35 -17.27 17.13 10.00
C GLN A 35 -17.55 15.62 10.03
N ILE A 36 -16.54 14.82 10.41
CA ILE A 36 -16.68 13.38 10.49
C ILE A 36 -16.83 12.99 11.95
N PRO A 37 -17.83 12.15 12.30
CA PRO A 37 -17.99 11.69 13.67
C PRO A 37 -16.74 10.98 14.17
N ASP A 38 -16.38 11.21 15.42
CA ASP A 38 -15.20 10.57 16.04
C ASP A 38 -15.26 9.05 15.94
N GLU A 39 -16.43 8.47 16.06
CA GLU A 39 -16.62 7.04 15.95
C GLU A 39 -16.15 6.48 14.61
N VAL A 40 -16.37 7.23 13.54
CA VAL A 40 -15.94 6.83 12.20
C VAL A 40 -14.41 6.91 12.09
N LEU A 41 -13.83 8.00 12.62
CA LEU A 41 -12.38 8.19 12.58
C LEU A 41 -11.65 7.11 13.38
N ILE A 42 -12.16 6.75 14.54
CA ILE A 42 -11.56 5.75 15.42
C ILE A 42 -11.56 4.37 14.77
N ARG A 43 -12.61 4.04 13.99
CA ARG A 43 -12.74 2.72 13.38
C ARG A 43 -11.97 2.54 12.08
N ARG A 44 -11.42 3.61 11.51
CA ARG A 44 -10.73 3.52 10.21
C ARG A 44 -9.59 2.51 10.20
N ARG A 45 -8.73 2.56 11.20
CA ARG A 45 -7.58 1.64 11.25
C ARG A 45 -8.00 0.19 11.53
N PRO A 46 -8.80 -0.09 12.56
CA PRO A 46 -9.24 -1.48 12.80
C PRO A 46 -9.96 -2.09 11.61
N GLU A 47 -10.81 -1.33 10.93
CA GLU A 47 -11.52 -1.81 9.76
C GLU A 47 -10.57 -2.10 8.61
N ALA A 48 -9.60 -1.23 8.36
CA ALA A 48 -8.60 -1.44 7.32
C ALA A 48 -7.76 -2.68 7.61
N GLU A 49 -7.37 -2.88 8.86
CA GLU A 49 -6.61 -4.07 9.25
C GLU A 49 -7.41 -5.34 9.02
N THR A 50 -8.70 -5.32 9.37
CA THR A 50 -9.58 -6.46 9.18
C THR A 50 -9.75 -6.79 7.70
N GLU A 51 -10.00 -5.78 6.89
CA GLU A 51 -10.15 -5.96 5.44
C GLU A 51 -8.88 -6.50 4.79
N LEU A 52 -7.74 -5.96 5.18
CA LEU A 52 -6.46 -6.41 4.62
C LEU A 52 -6.18 -7.87 4.98
N LYS A 53 -6.41 -8.26 6.21
CA LYS A 53 -6.25 -9.65 6.63
C LYS A 53 -7.18 -10.58 5.88
N ALA A 54 -8.43 -10.15 5.65
CA ALA A 54 -9.39 -10.93 4.89
C ALA A 54 -8.96 -11.13 3.44
N GLU A 55 -8.44 -10.07 2.81
CA GLU A 55 -7.95 -10.16 1.45
C GLU A 55 -6.75 -11.10 1.31
N LEU A 56 -5.90 -11.15 2.31
CA LEU A 56 -4.72 -12.03 2.31
C LEU A 56 -5.09 -13.50 2.54
N GLY A 57 -6.24 -13.77 3.16
CA GLY A 57 -6.77 -15.12 3.31
C GLY A 57 -5.88 -16.09 4.07
N GLY A 58 -5.10 -15.60 5.03
CA GLY A 58 -4.26 -16.47 5.84
C GLY A 58 -3.03 -17.04 5.12
N VAL A 59 -2.61 -16.40 4.03
CA VAL A 59 -1.44 -16.85 3.28
C VAL A 59 -0.18 -16.74 4.12
N ALA A 60 0.64 -17.79 4.09
CA ALA A 60 1.88 -17.81 4.88
C ALA A 60 2.91 -16.81 4.33
N ASN A 61 3.76 -16.30 5.23
CA ASN A 61 4.87 -15.39 4.91
C ASN A 61 4.45 -14.04 4.37
N VAL A 62 3.20 -13.63 4.62
CA VAL A 62 2.72 -12.30 4.26
C VAL A 62 2.34 -11.58 5.54
N LYS A 63 2.93 -10.41 5.73
CA LYS A 63 2.69 -9.58 6.90
C LYS A 63 1.79 -8.40 6.53
N PRO A 64 0.57 -8.32 7.07
CA PRO A 64 -0.27 -7.15 6.85
C PRO A 64 0.19 -6.00 7.72
N VAL A 65 0.32 -4.82 7.14
CA VAL A 65 0.70 -3.59 7.86
C VAL A 65 -0.19 -2.46 7.40
N VAL A 66 -0.78 -1.75 8.34
CA VAL A 66 -1.59 -0.57 8.09
C VAL A 66 -0.91 0.63 8.75
N VAL A 67 -0.66 1.65 7.97
CA VAL A 67 -0.06 2.91 8.43
C VAL A 67 -0.90 4.08 7.97
N SER A 68 -0.68 5.24 8.54
CA SER A 68 -1.41 6.46 8.17
C SER A 68 -0.44 7.50 7.66
N GLY A 69 -0.88 8.31 6.71
CA GLY A 69 -0.10 9.40 6.18
C GLY A 69 -0.42 9.69 4.72
N HIS A 70 0.46 10.41 4.07
CA HIS A 70 0.37 10.66 2.63
C HIS A 70 0.91 9.41 1.91
N ALA A 71 0.10 8.81 1.04
CA ALA A 71 0.38 7.49 0.49
C ALA A 71 1.79 7.35 -0.11
N GLY A 72 2.14 8.16 -1.08
CA GLY A 72 3.43 8.02 -1.76
C GLY A 72 4.62 8.20 -0.83
N ARG A 73 4.57 9.23 0.01
CA ARG A 73 5.64 9.51 0.96
C ARG A 73 5.75 8.42 2.02
N THR A 74 4.63 7.97 2.54
CA THR A 74 4.59 6.95 3.58
C THR A 74 5.14 5.62 3.08
N ILE A 75 4.81 5.24 1.85
CA ILE A 75 5.35 4.02 1.24
C ILE A 75 6.88 4.10 1.15
N VAL A 76 7.40 5.21 0.64
CA VAL A 76 8.85 5.40 0.50
C VAL A 76 9.54 5.34 1.86
N ASP A 77 9.01 6.05 2.85
CA ASP A 77 9.59 6.08 4.19
C ASP A 77 9.54 4.70 4.86
N TYR A 78 8.43 3.99 4.70
CA TYR A 78 8.30 2.64 5.24
C TYR A 78 9.35 1.70 4.63
N ALA A 79 9.51 1.74 3.32
CA ALA A 79 10.46 0.88 2.63
C ALA A 79 11.89 1.15 3.10
N LYS A 80 12.26 2.41 3.29
CA LYS A 80 13.60 2.77 3.77
C LYS A 80 13.86 2.29 5.19
N GLY A 81 12.85 2.38 6.04
CA GLY A 81 12.98 2.02 7.46
C GLY A 81 12.86 0.52 7.74
N SER A 82 12.48 -0.29 6.76
CA SER A 82 12.13 -1.70 6.97
C SER A 82 12.92 -2.66 6.08
N ASP A 83 14.04 -2.24 5.53
CA ASP A 83 14.90 -3.08 4.68
C ASP A 83 14.17 -3.75 3.52
N ILE A 84 13.32 -3.01 2.87
CA ILE A 84 12.56 -3.51 1.72
C ILE A 84 13.46 -3.52 0.48
N ASP A 85 13.51 -4.65 -0.22
CA ASP A 85 14.30 -4.80 -1.43
C ASP A 85 13.57 -4.41 -2.69
N CYS A 86 12.25 -4.56 -2.69
CA CYS A 86 11.44 -4.26 -3.87
C CYS A 86 10.03 -3.84 -3.45
N ILE A 87 9.54 -2.79 -4.06
CA ILE A 87 8.15 -2.33 -3.89
C ILE A 87 7.38 -2.77 -5.12
N VAL A 88 6.24 -3.42 -4.92
CA VAL A 88 5.32 -3.77 -6.01
C VAL A 88 4.08 -2.91 -5.86
N ILE A 89 3.78 -2.13 -6.89
CA ILE A 89 2.70 -1.15 -6.83
C ILE A 89 1.94 -1.06 -8.15
N SER A 90 0.64 -0.84 -8.08
CA SER A 90 -0.18 -0.60 -9.27
C SER A 90 -0.09 0.85 -9.69
N SER A 91 -0.01 1.08 -11.01
CA SER A 91 0.26 2.41 -11.55
C SER A 91 -0.96 3.31 -11.64
N HIS A 92 -2.15 2.76 -11.67
CA HIS A 92 -3.33 3.56 -11.97
C HIS A 92 -4.60 2.96 -11.39
N ARG A 93 -5.62 3.79 -11.32
CA ARG A 93 -6.98 3.37 -10.96
C ARG A 93 -7.69 2.85 -12.22
N PRO A 94 -8.68 1.97 -12.06
CA PRO A 94 -9.52 1.57 -13.19
C PRO A 94 -10.12 2.80 -13.89
N GLY A 95 -10.07 2.79 -15.21
CA GLY A 95 -10.61 3.88 -16.02
C GLY A 95 -9.65 5.00 -16.38
N LEU A 96 -8.45 5.02 -15.81
CA LEU A 96 -7.42 5.96 -16.23
C LEU A 96 -6.75 5.48 -17.50
N GLN A 97 -6.26 6.43 -18.28
CA GLN A 97 -5.58 6.12 -19.54
C GLN A 97 -4.23 5.47 -19.30
N ASP A 98 -3.84 4.62 -20.24
CA ASP A 98 -2.63 3.82 -20.13
C ASP A 98 -1.33 4.61 -20.04
N TYR A 99 -1.37 5.87 -20.47
CA TYR A 99 -0.18 6.72 -20.46
C TYR A 99 0.15 7.29 -19.10
N PHE A 100 -0.80 7.27 -18.18
CA PHE A 100 -0.59 7.93 -16.90
C PHE A 100 -0.10 6.99 -15.84
N LEU A 101 0.92 7.44 -15.15
CA LEU A 101 1.37 6.85 -13.90
C LEU A 101 0.64 7.59 -12.78
N GLY A 102 -0.10 6.87 -11.94
CA GLY A 102 -0.82 7.49 -10.82
C GLY A 102 0.11 8.28 -9.91
N SER A 103 -0.42 9.29 -9.21
CA SER A 103 0.40 10.18 -8.39
C SER A 103 1.20 9.44 -7.32
N THR A 104 0.61 8.44 -6.67
CA THR A 104 1.29 7.63 -5.66
C THR A 104 2.41 6.82 -6.29
N ALA A 105 2.13 6.11 -7.40
CA ALA A 105 3.14 5.33 -8.09
C ALA A 105 4.27 6.21 -8.62
N HIS A 106 3.93 7.38 -9.15
CA HIS A 106 4.93 8.33 -9.65
C HIS A 106 5.90 8.75 -8.53
N ARG A 107 5.36 9.09 -7.36
CA ARG A 107 6.19 9.49 -6.23
C ARG A 107 7.07 8.34 -5.74
N VAL A 108 6.52 7.14 -5.67
CA VAL A 108 7.28 5.96 -5.24
C VAL A 108 8.42 5.68 -6.21
N VAL A 109 8.16 5.67 -7.51
CA VAL A 109 9.17 5.43 -8.54
C VAL A 109 10.30 6.47 -8.44
N ARG A 110 9.93 7.74 -8.23
CA ARG A 110 10.90 8.82 -8.21
C ARG A 110 11.78 8.82 -6.96
N HIS A 111 11.24 8.44 -5.81
CA HIS A 111 11.92 8.62 -4.52
C HIS A 111 12.36 7.34 -3.81
N ALA A 112 11.93 6.17 -4.26
CA ALA A 112 12.32 4.92 -3.63
C ALA A 112 13.83 4.68 -3.76
N SER A 113 14.41 4.12 -2.70
CA SER A 113 15.83 3.73 -2.70
C SER A 113 16.03 2.24 -3.01
N CYS A 114 14.94 1.53 -3.30
CA CYS A 114 14.97 0.12 -3.69
C CYS A 114 14.33 -0.06 -5.06
N ALA A 115 14.34 -1.30 -5.57
CA ALA A 115 13.66 -1.61 -6.82
C ALA A 115 12.16 -1.38 -6.70
N VAL A 116 11.54 -0.98 -7.80
CA VAL A 116 10.09 -0.77 -7.87
C VAL A 116 9.57 -1.50 -9.10
N HIS A 117 8.62 -2.39 -8.88
CA HIS A 117 7.92 -3.06 -9.96
C HIS A 117 6.54 -2.44 -10.10
N VAL A 118 6.29 -1.80 -11.24
CA VAL A 118 5.04 -1.09 -11.48
C VAL A 118 4.14 -1.91 -12.37
N LEU A 119 2.91 -2.15 -11.92
CA LEU A 119 1.89 -2.84 -12.69
C LEU A 119 1.01 -1.82 -13.41
N ARG A 120 0.71 -2.10 -14.65
CA ARG A 120 -0.15 -1.23 -15.44
C ARG A 120 -1.55 -1.80 -15.61
#